data_6f84bd99de0c18e1934e748894bf7b69
#
_entry.id   6f84bd99de0c18e1934e748894bf7b69
#
_cell.length_a   1.000
_cell.length_b   1.000
_cell.length_c   1.000
_cell.angle_alpha   90.00
_cell.angle_beta   90.00
_cell.angle_gamma   90.00
#
_symmetry.space_group_name_H-M   'P 1'
#
loop_
_entity.id
_entity.type
_entity.pdbx_description
1 polymer ?
#
loop_
_entity_poly.entity_id
_entity_poly.type
_entity_poly.pdbx_seq_one_letter_code
_entity_poly.pdbx_strand_id
1 'polypeptide(L)' 'MSGDLCKNAVVGTKQVIKAVQAGSISFVYVADDVEAFLKNKLKAVCYEYGVEIRTVPTMQELGEACGIDVGAACAGVPKA' A
#
# COMPACT_ATOMS: atom_id res chain seq x y z
N MET A 1 11.80 -12.90 2.53
CA MET A 1 10.62 -13.71 2.25
C MET A 1 9.44 -12.82 1.99
N SER A 2 8.70 -13.15 0.93
CA SER A 2 7.66 -12.25 0.45
C SER A 2 6.58 -11.96 1.49
N GLY A 3 6.18 -12.95 2.28
CA GLY A 3 5.15 -12.76 3.29
C GLY A 3 5.56 -11.86 4.45
N ASP A 4 6.85 -11.69 4.66
CA ASP A 4 7.35 -10.89 5.78
C ASP A 4 7.38 -9.40 5.47
N LEU A 5 7.45 -9.04 4.19
CA LEU A 5 7.56 -7.65 3.77
C LEU A 5 6.36 -6.83 4.21
N CYS A 6 5.18 -7.43 4.11
CA CYS A 6 3.93 -6.77 4.45
C CYS A 6 3.25 -7.41 5.66
N LYS A 7 4.02 -8.02 6.54
CA LYS A 7 3.46 -8.60 7.76
C LYS A 7 2.78 -7.52 8.57
N ASN A 8 1.53 -7.76 8.94
CA ASN A 8 0.69 -6.80 9.63
C ASN A 8 0.33 -5.59 8.78
N ALA A 9 0.55 -5.67 7.47
CA ALA A 9 0.21 -4.57 6.58
C ALA A 9 -1.30 -4.40 6.48
N VAL A 10 -1.69 -3.14 6.27
CA VAL A 10 -3.08 -2.80 5.97
C VAL A 10 -3.25 -2.93 4.47
N VAL A 11 -4.18 -3.76 4.03
CA VAL A 11 -4.40 -4.02 2.61
C VAL A 11 -5.75 -3.44 2.18
N GLY A 12 -5.78 -2.82 1.01
CA GLY A 12 -7.01 -2.26 0.46
C GLY A 12 -7.00 -0.74 0.51
N THR A 13 -7.55 -0.13 -0.55
CA THR A 13 -7.46 1.32 -0.73
C THR A 13 -8.05 2.11 0.42
N LYS A 14 -9.27 1.79 0.82
CA LYS A 14 -9.93 2.54 1.89
C LYS A 14 -9.20 2.39 3.21
N GLN A 15 -8.76 1.17 3.51
CA GLN A 15 -8.06 0.90 4.76
C GLN A 15 -6.71 1.61 4.80
N VAL A 16 -5.99 1.61 3.69
CA VAL A 16 -4.70 2.28 3.61
C VAL A 16 -4.86 3.78 3.80
N ILE A 17 -5.83 4.38 3.12
CA ILE A 17 -6.07 5.82 3.23
C ILE A 17 -6.41 6.20 4.67
N LYS A 18 -7.29 5.44 5.31
CA LYS A 18 -7.65 5.69 6.70
C LYS A 18 -6.44 5.60 7.63
N ALA A 19 -5.61 4.59 7.42
CA ALA A 19 -4.44 4.39 8.26
C ALA A 19 -3.40 5.50 8.05
N VAL A 20 -3.22 5.96 6.82
CA VAL A 20 -2.33 7.09 6.52
C VAL A 20 -2.83 8.34 7.23
N GLN A 21 -4.13 8.61 7.14
CA GLN A 21 -4.74 9.78 7.78
C GLN A 21 -4.65 9.71 9.31
N ALA A 22 -4.65 8.52 9.85
CA ALA A 22 -4.49 8.31 11.30
C ALA A 22 -3.05 8.44 11.77
N GLY A 23 -2.10 8.54 10.83
CA GLY A 23 -0.69 8.66 11.18
C GLY A 23 -0.04 7.36 11.61
N SER A 24 -0.65 6.23 11.29
CA SER A 24 -0.16 4.93 11.75
C SER A 24 0.71 4.19 10.72
N ILE A 25 0.92 4.78 9.55
CA ILE A 25 1.61 4.12 8.45
C ILE A 25 3.00 4.71 8.24
N SER A 26 3.99 3.83 8.12
CA SER A 26 5.37 4.22 7.84
C SER A 26 5.57 4.51 6.36
N PHE A 27 5.10 3.60 5.50
CA PHE A 27 5.15 3.81 4.06
C PHE A 27 4.08 2.95 3.39
N VAL A 28 3.80 3.24 2.13
CA VAL A 28 2.75 2.59 1.37
C VAL A 28 3.34 1.98 0.11
N TYR A 29 2.95 0.74 -0.19
CA TYR A 29 3.21 0.12 -1.48
C TYR A 29 1.99 0.31 -2.37
N VAL A 30 2.21 0.63 -3.64
CA VAL A 30 1.14 0.70 -4.64
C VAL A 30 1.57 -0.09 -5.86
N ALA A 31 0.65 -0.87 -6.41
CA ALA A 31 0.91 -1.63 -7.63
C ALA A 31 0.87 -0.68 -8.83
N ASP A 32 1.83 -0.82 -9.73
CA ASP A 32 1.93 0.08 -10.89
C ASP A 32 0.83 -0.18 -11.92
N ASP A 33 0.26 -1.38 -11.92
CA ASP A 33 -0.78 -1.75 -12.89
C ASP A 33 -2.20 -1.43 -12.43
N VAL A 34 -2.36 -0.66 -11.34
CA VAL A 34 -3.68 -0.16 -10.95
C VAL A 34 -4.05 1.04 -11.83
N GLU A 35 -5.33 1.40 -11.81
CA GLU A 35 -5.80 2.55 -12.57
C GLU A 35 -5.07 3.82 -12.15
N ALA A 36 -4.81 4.71 -13.11
CA ALA A 36 -4.11 5.96 -12.84
C ALA A 36 -4.82 6.80 -11.79
N PHE A 37 -6.14 6.81 -11.83
CA PHE A 37 -6.95 7.52 -10.86
C PHE A 37 -6.63 7.09 -9.43
N LEU A 38 -6.59 5.79 -9.20
CA LEU A 38 -6.30 5.23 -7.88
C LEU A 38 -4.87 5.53 -7.44
N LYS A 39 -3.93 5.37 -8.36
CA LYS A 39 -2.53 5.64 -8.09
C LYS A 39 -2.34 7.11 -7.70
N ASN A 40 -2.95 8.02 -8.45
CA ASN A 40 -2.84 9.44 -8.17
C ASN A 40 -3.46 9.82 -6.83
N LYS A 41 -4.59 9.20 -6.49
CA LYS A 41 -5.25 9.44 -5.22
C LYS A 41 -4.36 9.02 -4.04
N LEU A 42 -3.74 7.85 -4.15
CA LEU A 42 -2.84 7.37 -3.10
C LEU A 42 -1.61 8.26 -2.96
N LYS A 43 -1.04 8.69 -4.09
CA LYS A 43 0.10 9.59 -4.06
C LYS A 43 -0.25 10.91 -3.39
N ALA A 44 -1.42 11.46 -3.69
CA ALA A 44 -1.86 12.72 -3.09
C ALA A 44 -2.03 12.59 -1.59
N VAL A 45 -2.65 11.53 -1.11
CA VAL A 45 -2.85 11.31 0.32
C VAL A 45 -1.50 11.12 1.01
N CYS A 46 -0.63 10.31 0.45
CA CYS A 46 0.68 10.07 1.04
C CYS A 46 1.50 11.35 1.08
N TYR A 47 1.44 12.14 0.03
CA TYR A 47 2.16 13.41 -0.02
C TYR A 47 1.66 14.37 1.06
N GLU A 48 0.35 14.45 1.22
CA GLU A 48 -0.26 15.34 2.19
C GLU A 48 0.17 15.00 3.62
N TYR A 49 0.32 13.72 3.92
CA TYR A 49 0.65 13.26 5.26
C TYR A 49 2.13 12.93 5.44
N GLY A 50 2.95 13.21 4.42
CA GLY A 50 4.39 12.98 4.50
C GLY A 50 4.78 11.51 4.56
N VAL A 51 3.97 10.64 3.97
CA VAL A 51 4.22 9.21 3.95
C VAL A 51 4.90 8.82 2.64
N GLU A 52 5.96 8.03 2.74
CA GLU A 52 6.68 7.53 1.57
C GLU A 52 5.80 6.55 0.80
N ILE A 53 5.82 6.63 -0.53
CA ILE A 53 5.12 5.69 -1.37
C ILE A 53 6.13 4.93 -2.24
N ARG A 54 5.96 3.63 -2.33
CA ARG A 54 6.83 2.75 -3.11
C ARG A 54 6.00 2.00 -4.11
N THR A 55 6.54 1.77 -5.30
CA THR A 55 5.82 1.13 -6.39
C THR A 55 6.26 -0.31 -6.56
N VAL A 56 5.28 -1.20 -6.77
CA VAL A 56 5.52 -2.60 -7.09
C VAL A 56 4.96 -2.83 -8.50
N PRO A 57 5.60 -3.63 -9.35
CA PRO A 57 5.18 -3.75 -10.74
C PRO A 57 3.73 -4.17 -10.96
N THR A 58 3.23 -5.14 -10.18
CA THR A 58 1.86 -5.65 -10.38
C THR A 58 1.13 -5.87 -9.08
N MET A 59 -0.20 -5.85 -9.17
CA MET A 59 -1.06 -6.19 -8.03
C MET A 59 -0.81 -7.60 -7.54
N GLN A 60 -0.52 -8.52 -8.47
CA GLN A 60 -0.24 -9.91 -8.10
C GLN A 60 1.00 -10.01 -7.21
N GLU A 61 2.06 -9.32 -7.59
CA GLU A 61 3.28 -9.33 -6.79
C GLU A 61 3.06 -8.72 -5.42
N LEU A 62 2.29 -7.64 -5.35
CA LEU A 62 2.00 -7.01 -4.09
C LEU A 62 1.15 -7.92 -3.20
N GLY A 63 0.17 -8.61 -3.77
CA GLY A 63 -0.63 -9.58 -3.03
C GLY A 63 0.23 -10.71 -2.48
N GLU A 64 1.14 -11.22 -3.28
CA GLU A 64 2.06 -12.26 -2.84
C GLU A 64 2.95 -11.79 -1.69
N ALA A 65 3.44 -10.55 -1.78
CA ALA A 65 4.26 -9.97 -0.72
C ALA A 65 3.47 -9.80 0.58
N CYS A 66 2.17 -9.62 0.48
CA CYS A 66 1.29 -9.52 1.65
C CYS A 66 0.83 -10.89 2.15
N GLY A 67 1.15 -11.95 1.42
CA GLY A 67 0.76 -13.30 1.83
C GLY A 67 -0.70 -13.63 1.60
N ILE A 68 -1.33 -12.99 0.62
CA ILE A 68 -2.73 -13.24 0.28
C ILE A 68 -2.85 -13.87 -1.10
N ASP A 69 -3.97 -14.54 -1.36
CA ASP A 69 -4.17 -15.29 -2.59
C ASP A 69 -4.64 -14.44 -3.76
N VAL A 70 -4.99 -13.19 -3.52
CA VAL A 70 -5.49 -12.28 -4.55
C VAL A 70 -4.56 -11.10 -4.67
N GLY A 71 -4.69 -10.37 -5.78
CA GLY A 71 -3.89 -9.17 -5.98
C GLY A 71 -4.26 -8.07 -5.00
N ALA A 72 -3.30 -7.20 -4.71
CA ALA A 72 -3.51 -6.06 -3.84
C ALA A 72 -3.17 -4.78 -4.60
N ALA A 73 -4.10 -3.83 -4.62
CA ALA A 73 -3.87 -2.55 -5.27
C ALA A 73 -2.84 -1.72 -4.50
N CYS A 74 -2.92 -1.78 -3.18
CA CYS A 74 -2.00 -1.05 -2.31
C CYS A 74 -1.94 -1.72 -0.94
N ALA A 75 -0.87 -1.44 -0.23
CA ALA A 75 -0.69 -1.95 1.14
C ALA A 75 0.09 -0.93 1.94
N GLY A 76 -0.34 -0.68 3.17
CA GLY A 76 0.34 0.23 4.06
C GLY A 76 1.08 -0.54 5.15
N VAL A 77 2.34 -0.18 5.37
CA VAL A 77 3.15 -0.83 6.40
C VAL A 77 3.10 0.03 7.65
N PRO A 78 2.62 -0.53 8.77
CA PRO A 78 2.47 0.24 10.00
C PRO A 78 3.82 0.67 10.56
N LYS A 79 3.80 1.73 11.33
CA LYS A 79 4.97 2.16 12.09
C LYS A 79 5.29 1.11 13.15
N ALA A 80 6.57 0.95 13.37
CA ALA A 80 7.02 -0.02 14.36
C ALA A 80 6.67 0.41 15.79
#